data_297fc9045e9cce7d53f8b3d4a61ab384
#
_entry.id   297fc9045e9cce7d53f8b3d4a61ab384
#
_cell.length_a   1.000
_cell.length_b   1.000
_cell.length_c   1.000
_cell.angle_alpha   90.00
_cell.angle_beta   90.00
_cell.angle_gamma   90.00
#
_symmetry.space_group_name_H-M   'P 1'
#
loop_
_entity.id
_entity.type
_entity.pdbx_description
1 polymer ?
#
loop_
_entity_poly.entity_id
_entity_poly.type
_entity_poly.pdbx_seq_one_letter_code
_entity_poly.pdbx_strand_id
1 'polypeptide(L)'
;MISQTAQKELNKLLEGNKNFIEGKPTAKNMCLKTLQSLALYQEPYACVLSCSDSRVVPEIIFDCGIGELFVVRVAGIAVGPNVKESIEYAVKKLHVPLLILLGHDDCGVMKYANEQYPEMPEHFQSILKSVYPVIDGKG
;
A
#
# COMPACT_ATOMS: atom_id res chain seq x y z
N MET A 1 4.10 -19.29 9.79
CA MET A 1 5.05 -18.47 10.59
C MET A 1 5.70 -17.46 9.67
N ILE A 2 5.80 -16.20 10.11
CA ILE A 2 6.53 -15.16 9.38
C ILE A 2 8.04 -15.45 9.45
N SER A 3 8.79 -15.19 8.36
CA SER A 3 10.25 -15.38 8.36
C SER A 3 10.95 -14.35 9.27
N GLN A 4 12.16 -14.67 9.76
CA GLN A 4 12.94 -13.72 10.57
C GLN A 4 13.22 -12.41 9.83
N THR A 5 13.49 -12.49 8.51
CA THR A 5 13.71 -11.31 7.68
C THR A 5 12.45 -10.45 7.61
N ALA A 6 11.30 -11.04 7.30
CA ALA A 6 10.04 -10.30 7.25
C ALA A 6 9.65 -9.68 8.60
N GLN A 7 9.93 -10.38 9.72
CA GLN A 7 9.70 -9.84 11.06
C GLN A 7 10.58 -8.62 11.35
N LYS A 8 11.83 -8.65 10.93
CA LYS A 8 12.76 -7.51 11.07
C LYS A 8 12.22 -6.29 10.30
N GLU A 9 11.77 -6.49 9.08
CA GLU A 9 11.24 -5.40 8.24
C GLU A 9 9.90 -4.88 8.78
N LEU A 10 9.05 -5.76 9.30
CA LEU A 10 7.83 -5.34 10.00
C LEU A 10 8.14 -4.45 11.20
N ASN A 11 9.13 -4.79 12.01
CA ASN A 11 9.52 -3.99 13.17
C ASN A 11 9.99 -2.57 12.75
N LYS A 12 10.69 -2.42 11.61
CA LYS A 12 11.05 -1.09 11.08
C LYS A 12 9.80 -0.26 10.74
N LEU A 13 8.81 -0.88 10.07
CA LEU A 13 7.57 -0.20 9.73
C LEU A 13 6.81 0.24 10.98
N LEU A 14 6.73 -0.62 12.00
CA LEU A 14 6.06 -0.30 13.26
C LEU A 14 6.75 0.83 14.01
N GLU A 15 8.08 0.88 14.01
CA GLU A 15 8.83 1.99 14.61
C GLU A 15 8.60 3.30 13.84
N GLY A 16 8.63 3.26 12.50
CA GLY A 16 8.30 4.42 11.67
C GLY A 16 6.87 4.91 11.89
N ASN A 17 5.91 3.99 12.00
CA ASN A 17 4.52 4.34 12.32
C ASN A 17 4.39 4.99 13.71
N LYS A 18 5.13 4.52 14.69
CA LYS A 18 5.21 5.16 16.01
C LYS A 18 5.70 6.60 15.91
N ASN A 19 6.76 6.86 15.13
CA ASN A 19 7.26 8.22 14.91
C ASN A 19 6.18 9.11 14.27
N PHE A 20 5.44 8.58 13.29
CA PHE A 20 4.32 9.29 12.67
C PHE A 20 3.23 9.63 13.68
N ILE A 21 2.78 8.67 14.49
CA ILE A 21 1.76 8.87 15.53
C ILE A 21 2.19 9.90 16.57
N GLU A 22 3.46 9.89 16.97
CA GLU A 22 4.02 10.85 17.92
C GLU A 22 4.29 12.23 17.32
N GLY A 23 4.08 12.42 16.02
CA GLY A 23 4.38 13.69 15.32
C GLY A 23 5.87 13.99 15.25
N LYS A 24 6.72 12.97 15.25
CA LYS A 24 8.20 13.08 15.24
C LYS A 24 8.81 12.38 14.01
N PRO A 25 8.36 12.69 12.78
CA PRO A 25 8.91 12.05 11.59
C PRO A 25 10.39 12.37 11.45
N THR A 26 11.18 11.41 10.95
CA THR A 26 12.64 11.56 10.85
C THR A 26 13.09 12.17 9.52
N ALA A 27 12.16 12.47 8.61
CA ALA A 27 12.40 13.13 7.30
C ALA A 27 13.59 12.52 6.51
N LYS A 28 13.66 11.21 6.44
CA LYS A 28 14.77 10.48 5.81
C LYS A 28 14.75 10.61 4.29
N ASN A 29 15.95 10.88 3.72
CA ASN A 29 16.25 10.58 2.32
C ASN A 29 15.18 11.04 1.30
N MET A 30 14.59 12.22 1.48
CA MET A 30 13.55 12.76 0.60
C MET A 30 14.09 13.89 -0.29
N CYS A 31 15.15 13.64 -1.04
CA CYS A 31 15.77 14.67 -1.87
C CYS A 31 16.25 14.11 -3.22
N LEU A 32 16.51 15.01 -4.16
CA LEU A 32 16.98 14.66 -5.50
C LEU A 32 18.28 13.83 -5.48
N LYS A 33 19.18 14.10 -4.53
CA LYS A 33 20.42 13.35 -4.38
C LYS A 33 20.16 11.87 -4.09
N THR A 34 19.19 11.57 -3.22
CA THR A 34 18.77 10.18 -2.94
C THR A 34 18.22 9.52 -4.19
N LEU A 35 17.33 10.21 -4.91
CA LEU A 35 16.76 9.70 -6.15
C LEU A 35 17.84 9.40 -7.20
N GLN A 36 18.85 10.27 -7.33
CA GLN A 36 19.99 10.07 -8.22
C GLN A 36 20.84 8.86 -7.82
N SER A 37 21.05 8.63 -6.52
CA SER A 37 21.79 7.46 -6.03
C SER A 37 21.09 6.12 -6.29
N LEU A 38 19.77 6.14 -6.47
CA LEU A 38 18.93 4.98 -6.75
C LEU A 38 18.59 4.81 -8.26
N ALA A 39 19.20 5.61 -9.14
CA ALA A 39 18.82 5.65 -10.56
C ALA A 39 18.98 4.31 -11.30
N LEU A 40 19.89 3.44 -10.87
CA LEU A 40 20.20 2.18 -11.55
C LEU A 40 19.50 0.96 -10.92
N TYR A 41 19.04 1.04 -9.68
CA TYR A 41 18.41 -0.08 -8.97
C TYR A 41 17.55 0.41 -7.80
N GLN A 42 16.64 -0.45 -7.36
CA GLN A 42 15.83 -0.25 -6.17
C GLN A 42 15.87 -1.49 -5.29
N GLU A 43 15.90 -1.31 -3.99
CA GLU A 43 15.91 -2.39 -2.99
C GLU A 43 14.90 -2.10 -1.87
N PRO A 44 13.60 -2.06 -2.19
CA PRO A 44 12.58 -1.84 -1.17
C PRO A 44 12.52 -3.01 -0.21
N TYR A 45 12.40 -2.73 1.09
CA TYR A 45 12.34 -3.79 2.10
C TYR A 45 10.92 -4.26 2.40
N ALA A 46 9.89 -3.53 1.94
CA ALA A 46 8.50 -3.93 2.03
C ALA A 46 7.70 -3.50 0.80
N CYS A 47 6.70 -4.30 0.44
CA CYS A 47 5.65 -3.94 -0.51
C CYS A 47 4.40 -3.55 0.27
N VAL A 48 3.81 -2.41 -0.04
CA VAL A 48 2.57 -1.95 0.58
C VAL A 48 1.47 -1.81 -0.47
N LEU A 49 0.40 -2.59 -0.31
CA LEU A 49 -0.85 -2.39 -1.06
C LEU A 49 -1.78 -1.51 -0.22
N SER A 50 -2.18 -0.36 -0.75
CA SER A 50 -3.03 0.59 -0.04
C SER A 50 -4.07 1.27 -0.91
N CYS A 51 -4.99 2.00 -0.28
CA CYS A 51 -5.94 2.84 -0.97
C CYS A 51 -5.25 4.05 -1.64
N SER A 52 -5.82 4.50 -2.78
CA SER A 52 -5.44 5.77 -3.42
C SER A 52 -5.95 7.01 -2.67
N ASP A 53 -6.66 6.85 -1.56
CA ASP A 53 -7.15 7.96 -0.73
C ASP A 53 -5.99 8.90 -0.36
N SER A 54 -6.18 10.21 -0.59
CA SER A 54 -5.13 11.22 -0.41
C SER A 54 -4.61 11.35 1.04
N ARG A 55 -5.38 10.85 2.00
CA ARG A 55 -5.02 10.82 3.42
C ARG A 55 -4.13 9.63 3.78
N VAL A 56 -4.03 8.62 2.90
CA VAL A 56 -3.29 7.38 3.16
C VAL A 56 -2.04 7.35 2.29
N VAL A 57 -0.94 7.86 2.81
CA VAL A 57 0.37 7.89 2.13
C VAL A 57 1.33 6.96 2.88
N PRO A 58 1.58 5.74 2.37
CA PRO A 58 2.35 4.73 3.10
C PRO A 58 3.72 5.20 3.57
N GLU A 59 4.44 5.93 2.72
CA GLU A 59 5.77 6.44 3.05
C GLU A 59 5.73 7.40 4.25
N ILE A 60 4.70 8.22 4.36
CA ILE A 60 4.53 9.15 5.49
C ILE A 60 4.10 8.38 6.74
N ILE A 61 3.11 7.47 6.59
CA ILE A 61 2.55 6.70 7.71
C ILE A 61 3.60 5.80 8.37
N PHE A 62 4.54 5.28 7.58
CA PHE A 62 5.64 4.43 8.06
C PHE A 62 6.97 5.16 8.22
N ASP A 63 6.99 6.50 8.10
CA ASP A 63 8.20 7.33 8.23
C ASP A 63 9.36 6.82 7.34
N CYS A 64 9.04 6.49 6.09
CA CYS A 64 9.97 5.92 5.10
C CYS A 64 10.44 6.97 4.10
N GLY A 65 11.68 6.82 3.62
CA GLY A 65 12.27 7.62 2.56
C GLY A 65 12.08 7.02 1.16
N ILE A 66 12.63 7.74 0.16
CA ILE A 66 12.62 7.30 -1.24
C ILE A 66 13.35 5.96 -1.37
N GLY A 67 12.73 4.98 -2.06
CA GLY A 67 13.32 3.67 -2.36
C GLY A 67 13.14 2.62 -1.27
N GLU A 68 12.61 2.97 -0.10
CA GLU A 68 12.43 2.04 1.02
C GLU A 68 11.19 1.15 0.89
N LEU A 69 10.15 1.64 0.22
CA LEU A 69 8.92 0.89 -0.03
C LEU A 69 8.64 0.71 -1.52
N PHE A 70 8.07 -0.43 -1.88
CA PHE A 70 7.38 -0.63 -3.16
C PHE A 70 5.89 -0.46 -2.93
N VAL A 71 5.30 0.61 -3.44
CA VAL A 71 3.92 0.97 -3.11
C VAL A 71 2.99 0.75 -4.29
N VAL A 72 1.93 -0.03 -4.06
CA VAL A 72 0.81 -0.22 -4.99
C VAL A 72 -0.41 0.44 -4.38
N ARG A 73 -0.96 1.45 -5.07
CA ARG A 73 -2.15 2.16 -4.62
C ARG A 73 -3.28 2.05 -5.62
N VAL A 74 -4.45 1.67 -5.14
CA VAL A 74 -5.66 1.56 -5.94
C VAL A 74 -6.88 1.93 -5.10
N ALA A 75 -7.87 2.57 -5.71
CA ALA A 75 -9.10 2.97 -5.02
C ALA A 75 -9.79 1.77 -4.37
N GLY A 76 -10.09 1.87 -3.07
CA GLY A 76 -10.73 0.79 -2.29
C GLY A 76 -9.88 -0.47 -2.11
N ILE A 77 -8.57 -0.42 -2.40
CA ILE A 77 -7.68 -1.59 -2.36
C ILE A 77 -8.17 -2.73 -3.27
N ALA A 78 -8.82 -2.38 -4.38
CA ALA A 78 -9.40 -3.33 -5.31
C ALA A 78 -8.32 -4.17 -6.03
N VAL A 79 -8.33 -5.48 -5.82
CA VAL A 79 -7.28 -6.37 -6.33
C VAL A 79 -7.62 -6.89 -7.73
N GLY A 80 -7.23 -6.12 -8.75
CA GLY A 80 -7.31 -6.52 -10.16
C GLY A 80 -6.01 -7.17 -10.69
N PRO A 81 -5.98 -7.58 -11.98
CA PRO A 81 -4.80 -8.21 -12.59
C PRO A 81 -3.52 -7.38 -12.43
N ASN A 82 -3.55 -6.10 -12.77
CA ASN A 82 -2.38 -5.21 -12.70
C ASN A 82 -1.83 -5.05 -11.27
N VAL A 83 -2.71 -5.08 -10.26
CA VAL A 83 -2.31 -5.04 -8.85
C VAL A 83 -1.57 -6.32 -8.48
N LYS A 84 -2.10 -7.49 -8.89
CA LYS A 84 -1.46 -8.79 -8.67
C LYS A 84 -0.08 -8.85 -9.34
N GLU A 85 0.02 -8.46 -10.60
CA GLU A 85 1.27 -8.44 -11.35
C GLU A 85 2.31 -7.50 -10.73
N SER A 86 1.88 -6.34 -10.23
CA SER A 86 2.77 -5.41 -9.52
C SER A 86 3.31 -6.01 -8.22
N ILE A 87 2.46 -6.68 -7.44
CA ILE A 87 2.88 -7.39 -6.22
C ILE A 87 3.82 -8.56 -6.57
N GLU A 88 3.50 -9.33 -7.61
CA GLU A 88 4.38 -10.41 -8.08
C GLU A 88 5.75 -9.90 -8.50
N TYR A 89 5.82 -8.75 -9.18
CA TYR A 89 7.08 -8.11 -9.52
C TYR A 89 7.90 -7.77 -8.27
N ALA A 90 7.27 -7.15 -7.27
CA ALA A 90 7.94 -6.84 -6.00
C ALA A 90 8.50 -8.11 -5.33
N VAL A 91 7.70 -9.16 -5.24
CA VAL A 91 8.08 -10.41 -4.55
C VAL A 91 9.09 -11.22 -5.36
N LYS A 92 8.82 -11.43 -6.67
CA LYS A 92 9.61 -12.37 -7.49
C LYS A 92 10.86 -11.75 -8.12
N LYS A 93 10.83 -10.43 -8.43
CA LYS A 93 11.95 -9.74 -9.10
C LYS A 93 12.77 -8.88 -8.15
N LEU A 94 12.11 -8.17 -7.23
CA LEU A 94 12.81 -7.35 -6.25
C LEU A 94 13.09 -8.10 -4.94
N HIS A 95 12.59 -9.33 -4.80
CA HIS A 95 12.77 -10.19 -3.62
C HIS A 95 12.34 -9.51 -2.31
N VAL A 96 11.30 -8.69 -2.37
CA VAL A 96 10.76 -8.00 -1.19
C VAL A 96 10.23 -9.04 -0.20
N PRO A 97 10.72 -9.04 1.05
CA PRO A 97 10.41 -10.11 2.01
C PRO A 97 9.08 -9.94 2.73
N LEU A 98 8.44 -8.76 2.62
CA LEU A 98 7.24 -8.42 3.39
C LEU A 98 6.19 -7.75 2.49
N LEU A 99 4.95 -8.24 2.53
CA LEU A 99 3.76 -7.60 1.94
C LEU A 99 2.85 -7.12 3.07
N ILE A 100 2.48 -5.85 3.01
CA ILE A 100 1.52 -5.20 3.92
C ILE A 100 0.26 -4.81 3.15
N LEU A 101 -0.91 -5.13 3.69
CA LEU A 101 -2.18 -4.53 3.29
C LEU A 101 -2.51 -3.41 4.28
N LEU A 102 -2.55 -2.17 3.76
CA LEU A 102 -2.84 -0.98 4.56
C LEU A 102 -4.25 -0.48 4.24
N GLY A 103 -5.21 -0.89 5.05
CA GLY A 103 -6.57 -0.37 5.06
C GLY A 103 -6.70 0.93 5.84
N HIS A 104 -7.85 1.59 5.72
CA HIS A 104 -8.16 2.78 6.50
C HIS A 104 -9.67 2.92 6.73
N ASP A 105 -10.04 3.62 7.77
CA ASP A 105 -11.42 3.97 8.05
C ASP A 105 -11.94 5.00 7.04
N ASP A 106 -13.26 5.09 6.94
CA ASP A 106 -13.95 6.06 6.08
C ASP A 106 -13.52 6.05 4.61
N CYS A 107 -13.22 4.88 4.06
CA CYS A 107 -12.89 4.73 2.64
C CYS A 107 -14.07 5.15 1.76
N GLY A 108 -13.85 6.19 0.93
CA GLY A 108 -14.88 6.73 0.04
C GLY A 108 -15.43 5.70 -0.95
N VAL A 109 -14.59 4.81 -1.47
CA VAL A 109 -15.00 3.74 -2.39
C VAL A 109 -15.91 2.74 -1.70
N MET A 110 -15.60 2.36 -0.44
CA MET A 110 -16.42 1.43 0.32
C MET A 110 -17.79 2.03 0.65
N LYS A 111 -17.83 3.30 1.05
CA LYS A 111 -19.09 4.03 1.28
C LYS A 111 -19.90 4.11 0.00
N TYR A 112 -19.29 4.53 -1.09
CA TYR A 112 -19.96 4.66 -2.39
C TYR A 112 -20.46 3.31 -2.91
N ALA A 113 -19.69 2.24 -2.77
CA ALA A 113 -20.11 0.89 -3.14
C ALA A 113 -21.33 0.43 -2.35
N ASN A 114 -21.36 0.70 -1.05
CA ASN A 114 -22.49 0.32 -0.18
C ASN A 114 -23.77 1.10 -0.49
N GLU A 115 -23.66 2.37 -0.87
CA GLU A 115 -24.80 3.25 -1.11
C GLU A 115 -25.40 3.11 -2.51
N GLN A 116 -24.59 2.86 -3.52
CA GLN A 116 -24.94 3.00 -4.94
C GLN A 116 -24.94 1.70 -5.75
N TYR A 117 -24.47 0.58 -5.19
CA TYR A 117 -24.51 -0.69 -5.90
C TYR A 117 -25.96 -1.25 -5.96
N PRO A 118 -26.48 -1.70 -7.11
CA PRO A 118 -25.83 -1.96 -8.41
C PRO A 118 -25.91 -0.84 -9.47
N GLU A 119 -26.42 0.33 -9.14
CA GLU A 119 -26.74 1.42 -10.08
C GLU A 119 -25.52 2.19 -10.62
N MET A 120 -24.33 1.68 -10.35
CA MET A 120 -23.09 2.35 -10.69
C MET A 120 -22.74 2.35 -12.16
N PRO A 121 -22.09 3.43 -12.67
CA PRO A 121 -21.59 3.49 -14.04
C PRO A 121 -20.65 2.31 -14.35
N GLU A 122 -20.73 1.78 -15.57
CA GLU A 122 -19.98 0.59 -16.01
C GLU A 122 -18.48 0.68 -15.76
N HIS A 123 -17.89 1.86 -15.91
CA HIS A 123 -16.45 2.07 -15.70
C HIS A 123 -15.99 1.95 -14.22
N PHE A 124 -16.89 1.99 -13.24
CA PHE A 124 -16.57 1.70 -11.84
C PHE A 124 -16.78 0.23 -11.45
N GLN A 125 -17.46 -0.55 -12.28
CA GLN A 125 -17.85 -1.92 -11.91
C GLN A 125 -16.67 -2.85 -11.66
N SER A 126 -15.51 -2.63 -12.29
CA SER A 126 -14.33 -3.47 -12.06
C SER A 126 -13.80 -3.35 -10.62
N ILE A 127 -13.77 -2.12 -10.08
CA ILE A 127 -13.40 -1.85 -8.68
C ILE A 127 -14.45 -2.45 -7.76
N LEU A 128 -15.72 -2.21 -8.04
CA LEU A 128 -16.82 -2.64 -7.19
C LEU A 128 -16.98 -4.15 -7.13
N LYS A 129 -16.82 -4.86 -8.25
CA LYS A 129 -16.84 -6.33 -8.28
C LYS A 129 -15.76 -6.94 -7.40
N SER A 130 -14.65 -6.23 -7.16
CA SER A 130 -13.58 -6.69 -6.27
C SER A 130 -13.90 -6.42 -4.79
N VAL A 131 -14.68 -5.38 -4.50
CA VAL A 131 -14.89 -4.86 -3.15
C VAL A 131 -16.23 -5.27 -2.58
N TYR A 132 -17.28 -5.30 -3.42
CA TYR A 132 -18.65 -5.55 -2.98
C TYR A 132 -18.87 -6.91 -2.28
N PRO A 133 -18.27 -8.04 -2.72
CA PRO A 133 -18.45 -9.31 -2.01
C PRO A 133 -17.99 -9.25 -0.55
N VAL A 134 -16.97 -8.44 -0.25
CA VAL A 134 -16.46 -8.25 1.11
C VAL A 134 -17.43 -7.42 1.95
N ILE A 135 -18.04 -6.37 1.36
CA ILE A 135 -19.01 -5.50 2.04
C ILE A 135 -20.31 -6.27 2.32
N ASP A 136 -20.79 -7.08 1.35
CA ASP A 136 -22.03 -7.87 1.45
C ASP A 136 -21.86 -9.13 2.32
N GLY A 137 -20.70 -9.38 2.87
CA GLY A 137 -20.42 -10.53 3.73
C GLY A 137 -20.41 -11.89 3.02
N LYS A 138 -20.32 -11.89 1.68
CA LYS A 138 -20.29 -13.10 0.83
C LYS A 138 -18.92 -13.41 0.25
N GLY A 139 -17.86 -12.70 0.69
CA GLY A 139 -16.47 -12.88 0.26
C GLY A 139 -15.71 -13.90 1.10
#